data_ee865a339a9173a909d427e37dcbef91
#
_entry.id   ee865a339a9173a909d427e37dcbef91
#
_cell.length_a   1.000
_cell.length_b   1.000
_cell.length_c   1.000
_cell.angle_alpha   90.00
_cell.angle_beta   90.00
_cell.angle_gamma   90.00
#
_symmetry.space_group_name_H-M   'P 1'
#
loop_
_entity.id
_entity.type
_entity.pdbx_description
1 polymer ?
#
loop_
_entity_poly.entity_id
_entity_poly.type
_entity_poly.pdbx_seq_one_letter_code
_entity_poly.pdbx_strand_id
1 'polypeptide(L)'
;MTEAANPFAQLNRVDLPAPGRKSPVKDAPSIETIAASASNLVPMLRERAQRTEQERRVSEATTQAFHDAGFFRLMQPARYGGYEYGFTAFIDVVSELARGCTSSSWGCSLGAIHQWLVGIFPEEAQDDVWRKNPDAIVCGSYAPATMAEKVDGGYLVQGKWLFASNVDNSQWALLGVQFPPEEKGAPPTAGFLLAPRADWAIEDNWHVAGQAGTGSKAIVIDKPTFIPGHRKLSFAEASSNAPPGAKVNANPIYRIPFLSAVPVCLVSPIIGTAQGAVDELIELAGTRVTRGAVAGGGSRLSEFFPVQSRLAEASASVDAARLLLYRDTAQVEQMAFDGHAISIEQRIRNRRDHAFAARLSRDAVEAVFASVGGAGLSLNQPIQRMWRDTNAISRHISLNWDAVSSMVGQYPVSYTHLTLPTNREV
;
A
#
# COMPACT_ATOMS: atom_id res chain seq x y z
N MET A 1 20.52 21.25 18.89
CA MET A 1 19.75 20.54 19.93
C MET A 1 19.53 19.16 19.38
N THR A 2 20.13 18.13 19.97
CA THR A 2 19.99 16.73 19.60
C THR A 2 18.51 16.35 19.72
N GLU A 3 17.90 15.87 18.64
CA GLU A 3 16.59 15.24 18.65
C GLU A 3 16.52 14.25 19.81
N ALA A 4 15.68 14.56 20.80
CA ALA A 4 15.37 13.60 21.83
C ALA A 4 14.63 12.45 21.15
N ALA A 5 15.32 11.34 20.96
CA ALA A 5 14.75 10.15 20.34
C ALA A 5 13.43 9.82 21.06
N ASN A 6 12.35 9.69 20.29
CA ASN A 6 11.07 9.23 20.82
C ASN A 6 11.30 7.91 21.59
N PRO A 7 11.12 7.87 22.94
CA PRO A 7 11.43 6.68 23.72
C PRO A 7 10.60 5.47 23.32
N PHE A 8 9.43 5.68 22.68
CA PHE A 8 8.59 4.59 22.16
C PHE A 8 9.04 4.11 20.79
N ALA A 9 9.79 4.89 19.99
CA ALA A 9 10.24 4.45 18.66
C ALA A 9 11.19 3.26 18.72
N GLN A 10 11.94 3.07 19.81
CA GLN A 10 12.82 1.91 20.01
C GLN A 10 12.05 0.68 20.49
N LEU A 11 10.96 0.86 21.24
CA LEU A 11 10.11 -0.24 21.73
C LEU A 11 9.26 -0.86 20.60
N ASN A 12 8.99 -0.12 19.54
CA ASN A 12 8.11 -0.53 18.44
C ASN A 12 8.84 -1.33 17.35
N ARG A 13 10.11 -1.73 17.55
CA ARG A 13 10.82 -2.62 16.64
C ARG A 13 10.39 -4.05 16.88
N VAL A 14 9.75 -4.64 15.88
CA VAL A 14 9.40 -6.06 15.88
C VAL A 14 10.59 -6.83 15.30
N ASP A 15 11.39 -7.43 16.15
CA ASP A 15 12.50 -8.32 15.75
C ASP A 15 11.98 -9.74 15.52
N LEU A 16 11.02 -9.90 14.61
CA LEU A 16 10.61 -11.22 14.15
C LEU A 16 11.51 -11.64 12.98
N PRO A 17 12.09 -12.86 13.04
CA PRO A 17 12.83 -13.38 11.90
C PRO A 17 11.89 -13.50 10.69
N ALA A 18 12.24 -12.86 9.59
CA ALA A 18 11.47 -12.87 8.37
C ALA A 18 12.40 -13.06 7.17
N PRO A 19 12.19 -14.11 6.36
CA PRO A 19 13.04 -14.40 5.22
C PRO A 19 13.04 -13.28 4.19
N GLY A 20 11.94 -12.56 4.04
CA GLY A 20 11.82 -11.42 3.12
C GLY A 20 12.69 -10.20 3.46
N ARG A 21 13.31 -10.15 4.64
CA ARG A 21 14.26 -9.11 5.00
C ARG A 21 15.69 -9.34 4.45
N LYS A 22 15.90 -10.44 3.74
CA LYS A 22 17.17 -10.75 3.10
C LYS A 22 17.01 -10.73 1.59
N SER A 23 17.86 -9.94 0.93
CA SER A 23 17.95 -9.99 -0.54
C SER A 23 18.82 -11.18 -0.97
N PRO A 24 18.42 -11.94 -2.00
CA PRO A 24 19.29 -12.92 -2.63
C PRO A 24 20.35 -12.27 -3.54
N VAL A 25 20.21 -10.97 -3.82
CA VAL A 25 21.11 -10.21 -4.71
C VAL A 25 22.34 -9.76 -3.94
N LYS A 26 23.51 -10.24 -4.36
CA LYS A 26 24.77 -10.08 -3.62
C LYS A 26 25.15 -8.61 -3.32
N ASP A 27 24.92 -7.71 -4.27
CA ASP A 27 25.29 -6.30 -4.18
C ASP A 27 24.13 -5.38 -3.83
N ALA A 28 22.98 -5.94 -3.41
CA ALA A 28 21.86 -5.14 -2.93
C ALA A 28 22.25 -4.40 -1.63
N PRO A 29 21.86 -3.13 -1.46
CA PRO A 29 21.99 -2.45 -0.17
C PRO A 29 21.31 -3.25 0.93
N SER A 30 21.86 -3.29 2.16
CA SER A 30 21.18 -3.98 3.27
C SER A 30 19.83 -3.33 3.58
N ILE A 31 18.90 -4.10 4.17
CA ILE A 31 17.59 -3.55 4.56
C ILE A 31 17.73 -2.42 5.58
N GLU A 32 18.73 -2.49 6.46
CA GLU A 32 19.02 -1.44 7.41
C GLU A 32 19.43 -0.13 6.70
N THR A 33 20.23 -0.23 5.63
CA THR A 33 20.61 0.91 4.78
C THR A 33 19.39 1.52 4.09
N ILE A 34 18.52 0.68 3.52
CA ILE A 34 17.31 1.14 2.84
C ILE A 34 16.31 1.77 3.85
N ALA A 35 16.14 1.16 5.01
CA ALA A 35 15.28 1.69 6.08
C ALA A 35 15.83 3.02 6.63
N ALA A 36 17.15 3.14 6.79
CA ALA A 36 17.79 4.41 7.18
C ALA A 36 17.56 5.50 6.12
N SER A 37 17.61 5.15 4.82
CA SER A 37 17.28 6.08 3.75
C SER A 37 15.82 6.54 3.83
N ALA A 38 14.88 5.65 4.19
CA ALA A 38 13.49 6.03 4.41
C ALA A 38 13.35 7.02 5.58
N SER A 39 14.02 6.75 6.71
CA SER A 39 14.03 7.65 7.88
C SER A 39 14.60 9.02 7.54
N ASN A 40 15.67 9.07 6.75
CA ASN A 40 16.29 10.33 6.33
C ASN A 40 15.38 11.18 5.43
N LEU A 41 14.42 10.58 4.73
CA LEU A 41 13.45 11.30 3.90
C LEU A 41 12.22 11.80 4.69
N VAL A 42 11.95 11.32 5.89
CA VAL A 42 10.79 11.72 6.71
C VAL A 42 10.68 13.23 6.89
N PRO A 43 11.75 13.99 7.26
CA PRO A 43 11.66 15.43 7.41
C PRO A 43 11.26 16.16 6.12
N MET A 44 11.86 15.79 4.98
CA MET A 44 11.52 16.34 3.66
C MET A 44 10.05 16.03 3.28
N LEU A 45 9.58 14.82 3.54
CA LEU A 45 8.21 14.43 3.26
C LEU A 45 7.21 15.20 4.13
N ARG A 46 7.54 15.43 5.41
CA ARG A 46 6.74 16.25 6.35
C ARG A 46 6.62 17.69 5.86
N GLU A 47 7.72 18.29 5.46
CA GLU A 47 7.75 19.65 4.88
C GLU A 47 6.90 19.77 3.62
N ARG A 48 6.97 18.78 2.72
CA ARG A 48 6.25 18.77 1.44
C ARG A 48 4.79 18.32 1.55
N ALA A 49 4.36 17.75 2.65
CA ALA A 49 3.06 17.07 2.77
C ALA A 49 1.86 17.96 2.45
N GLN A 50 1.86 19.23 2.90
CA GLN A 50 0.79 20.18 2.60
C GLN A 50 0.73 20.51 1.10
N ARG A 51 1.87 20.75 0.48
CA ARG A 51 1.97 21.00 -0.95
C ARG A 51 1.55 19.80 -1.78
N THR A 52 1.95 18.59 -1.37
CA THR A 52 1.54 17.33 -2.01
C THR A 52 0.01 17.18 -2.01
N GLU A 53 -0.65 17.53 -0.90
CA GLU A 53 -2.11 17.55 -0.81
C GLU A 53 -2.72 18.59 -1.76
N GLN A 54 -2.21 19.82 -1.78
CA GLN A 54 -2.71 20.92 -2.62
C GLN A 54 -2.56 20.64 -4.11
N GLU A 55 -1.42 20.10 -4.53
CA GLU A 55 -1.13 19.72 -5.92
C GLU A 55 -1.86 18.43 -6.34
N ARG A 56 -2.44 17.70 -5.38
CA ARG A 56 -3.15 16.43 -5.60
C ARG A 56 -2.31 15.42 -6.38
N ARG A 57 -1.00 15.38 -6.11
CA ARG A 57 -0.03 14.44 -6.67
C ARG A 57 1.27 14.45 -5.88
N VAL A 58 1.99 13.35 -5.93
CA VAL A 58 3.40 13.30 -5.49
C VAL A 58 4.24 14.02 -6.53
N SER A 59 5.08 14.96 -6.11
CA SER A 59 5.94 15.70 -7.03
C SER A 59 7.01 14.81 -7.67
N GLU A 60 7.44 15.16 -8.88
CA GLU A 60 8.54 14.47 -9.56
C GLU A 60 9.83 14.45 -8.71
N ALA A 61 10.13 15.55 -8.01
CA ALA A 61 11.29 15.62 -7.13
C ALA A 61 11.20 14.68 -5.91
N THR A 62 10.00 14.38 -5.42
CA THR A 62 9.79 13.38 -4.36
C THR A 62 9.90 11.96 -4.94
N THR A 63 9.35 11.73 -6.13
CA THR A 63 9.47 10.45 -6.84
C THR A 63 10.91 10.15 -7.18
N GLN A 64 11.69 11.16 -7.62
CA GLN A 64 13.12 10.98 -7.86
C GLN A 64 13.89 10.59 -6.59
N ALA A 65 13.59 11.23 -5.45
CA ALA A 65 14.20 10.85 -4.18
C ALA A 65 13.89 9.39 -3.79
N PHE A 66 12.72 8.86 -4.14
CA PHE A 66 12.39 7.45 -3.95
C PHE A 66 13.16 6.53 -4.90
N HIS A 67 13.41 6.94 -6.15
CA HIS A 67 14.27 6.23 -7.09
C HIS A 67 15.72 6.19 -6.58
N ASP A 68 16.27 7.33 -6.17
CA ASP A 68 17.64 7.45 -5.68
C ASP A 68 17.88 6.59 -4.43
N ALA A 69 16.85 6.44 -3.58
CA ALA A 69 16.86 5.57 -2.40
C ALA A 69 16.60 4.08 -2.73
N GLY A 70 16.30 3.74 -3.97
CA GLY A 70 16.09 2.38 -4.43
C GLY A 70 14.74 1.75 -4.02
N PHE A 71 13.76 2.54 -3.58
CA PHE A 71 12.51 1.98 -3.05
C PHE A 71 11.67 1.26 -4.10
N PHE A 72 11.70 1.70 -5.36
CA PHE A 72 11.02 0.98 -6.44
C PHE A 72 11.75 -0.30 -6.88
N ARG A 73 13.05 -0.43 -6.54
CA ARG A 73 13.82 -1.65 -6.80
C ARG A 73 13.65 -2.72 -5.73
N LEU A 74 13.00 -2.37 -4.60
CA LEU A 74 12.91 -3.23 -3.42
C LEU A 74 12.39 -4.63 -3.76
N MET A 75 11.30 -4.72 -4.53
CA MET A 75 10.61 -5.97 -4.87
C MET A 75 10.67 -6.31 -6.37
N GLN A 76 11.40 -5.53 -7.16
CA GLN A 76 11.61 -5.77 -8.58
C GLN A 76 12.51 -7.00 -8.78
N PRO A 77 12.31 -7.82 -9.84
CA PRO A 77 13.19 -8.94 -10.14
C PRO A 77 14.64 -8.53 -10.40
N ALA A 78 15.59 -9.31 -9.87
CA ALA A 78 17.04 -9.08 -9.97
C ALA A 78 17.50 -8.96 -11.43
N ARG A 79 16.89 -9.69 -12.35
CA ARG A 79 17.20 -9.67 -13.78
C ARG A 79 17.00 -8.28 -14.44
N TYR A 80 16.27 -7.38 -13.77
CA TYR A 80 16.06 -5.99 -14.19
C TYR A 80 16.69 -4.98 -13.23
N GLY A 81 17.57 -5.41 -12.34
CA GLY A 81 18.29 -4.56 -11.38
C GLY A 81 17.56 -4.35 -10.07
N GLY A 82 16.53 -5.15 -9.78
CA GLY A 82 15.82 -5.15 -8.51
C GLY A 82 16.58 -5.88 -7.40
N TYR A 83 16.12 -5.69 -6.17
CA TYR A 83 16.74 -6.27 -4.96
C TYR A 83 16.06 -7.54 -4.48
N GLU A 84 14.85 -7.83 -4.95
CA GLU A 84 14.08 -9.02 -4.56
C GLU A 84 13.88 -9.19 -3.05
N TYR A 85 13.77 -8.08 -2.32
CA TYR A 85 13.30 -8.12 -0.94
C TYR A 85 11.83 -8.54 -0.86
N GLY A 86 11.44 -9.13 0.25
CA GLY A 86 10.06 -9.51 0.51
C GLY A 86 9.20 -8.39 1.10
N PHE A 87 7.99 -8.77 1.44
CA PHE A 87 6.96 -7.86 1.96
C PHE A 87 7.27 -7.34 3.37
N THR A 88 8.02 -8.11 4.20
CA THR A 88 8.45 -7.64 5.52
C THR A 88 9.41 -6.46 5.42
N ALA A 89 10.37 -6.49 4.49
CA ALA A 89 11.24 -5.36 4.19
C ALA A 89 10.47 -4.16 3.62
N PHE A 90 9.48 -4.44 2.77
CA PHE A 90 8.59 -3.43 2.22
C PHE A 90 7.80 -2.70 3.33
N ILE A 91 7.28 -3.41 4.35
CA ILE A 91 6.59 -2.81 5.50
C ILE A 91 7.49 -1.78 6.20
N ASP A 92 8.77 -2.12 6.44
CA ASP A 92 9.71 -1.23 7.12
C ASP A 92 9.86 0.11 6.39
N VAL A 93 10.08 0.06 5.08
CA VAL A 93 10.29 1.25 4.26
C VAL A 93 9.02 2.10 4.16
N VAL A 94 7.92 1.48 3.79
CA VAL A 94 6.67 2.18 3.50
C VAL A 94 6.05 2.80 4.76
N SER A 95 6.04 2.07 5.89
CA SER A 95 5.54 2.64 7.14
C SER A 95 6.43 3.77 7.67
N GLU A 96 7.73 3.71 7.46
CA GLU A 96 8.62 4.81 7.85
C GLU A 96 8.34 6.08 7.03
N LEU A 97 8.23 5.99 5.70
CA LEU A 97 7.89 7.12 4.83
C LEU A 97 6.55 7.78 5.22
N ALA A 98 5.58 6.98 5.66
CA ALA A 98 4.26 7.48 6.02
C ALA A 98 4.23 8.36 7.28
N ARG A 99 5.24 8.28 8.14
CA ARG A 99 5.44 9.19 9.28
C ARG A 99 5.63 10.64 8.81
N GLY A 100 6.17 10.83 7.62
CA GLY A 100 6.35 12.17 7.02
C GLY A 100 5.13 12.61 6.18
N CYS A 101 4.65 11.75 5.28
CA CYS A 101 3.54 12.07 4.40
C CYS A 101 2.81 10.80 3.95
N THR A 102 1.57 10.63 4.38
CA THR A 102 0.71 9.50 4.05
C THR A 102 0.54 9.31 2.54
N SER A 103 0.21 10.39 1.82
CA SER A 103 -0.02 10.35 0.37
C SER A 103 1.24 9.99 -0.42
N SER A 104 2.41 10.52 -0.03
CA SER A 104 3.69 10.21 -0.67
C SER A 104 4.10 8.76 -0.42
N SER A 105 3.93 8.29 0.81
CA SER A 105 4.14 6.87 1.15
C SER A 105 3.20 5.95 0.37
N TRP A 106 1.92 6.31 0.21
CA TRP A 106 0.96 5.56 -0.60
C TRP A 106 1.41 5.46 -2.06
N GLY A 107 1.84 6.56 -2.67
CA GLY A 107 2.37 6.57 -4.03
C GLY A 107 3.61 5.68 -4.20
N CYS A 108 4.55 5.75 -3.25
CA CYS A 108 5.73 4.88 -3.20
C CYS A 108 5.34 3.41 -3.02
N SER A 109 4.42 3.14 -2.10
CA SER A 109 3.91 1.81 -1.77
C SER A 109 3.33 1.12 -3.00
N LEU A 110 2.43 1.80 -3.72
CA LEU A 110 1.82 1.21 -4.92
C LEU A 110 2.85 1.05 -6.04
N GLY A 111 3.72 2.05 -6.27
CA GLY A 111 4.81 1.91 -7.24
C GLY A 111 5.72 0.72 -6.94
N ALA A 112 6.07 0.47 -5.68
CA ALA A 112 6.94 -0.64 -5.28
C ALA A 112 6.23 -2.01 -5.32
N ILE A 113 4.97 -2.11 -4.86
CA ILE A 113 4.24 -3.39 -4.92
C ILE A 113 3.92 -3.81 -6.37
N HIS A 114 3.71 -2.85 -7.27
CA HIS A 114 3.49 -3.14 -8.67
C HIS A 114 4.74 -3.70 -9.36
N GLN A 115 5.95 -3.41 -8.86
CA GLN A 115 7.16 -4.08 -9.37
C GLN A 115 7.09 -5.59 -9.08
N TRP A 116 6.68 -5.99 -7.87
CA TRP A 116 6.43 -7.39 -7.57
C TRP A 116 5.29 -7.97 -8.44
N LEU A 117 4.19 -7.22 -8.61
CA LEU A 117 3.03 -7.69 -9.38
C LEU A 117 3.37 -7.89 -10.87
N VAL A 118 4.17 -7.02 -11.48
CA VAL A 118 4.69 -7.24 -12.84
C VAL A 118 5.65 -8.42 -12.87
N GLY A 119 6.44 -8.65 -11.81
CA GLY A 119 7.33 -9.80 -11.68
C GLY A 119 6.62 -11.17 -11.71
N ILE A 120 5.29 -11.23 -11.50
CA ILE A 120 4.51 -12.46 -11.64
C ILE A 120 3.81 -12.61 -13.01
N PHE A 121 3.92 -11.62 -13.93
CA PHE A 121 3.47 -11.72 -15.32
C PHE A 121 4.39 -12.64 -16.15
N PRO A 122 3.96 -13.04 -17.37
CA PRO A 122 4.85 -13.68 -18.34
C PRO A 122 6.15 -12.86 -18.59
N GLU A 123 7.23 -13.56 -18.97
CA GLU A 123 8.54 -12.94 -19.19
C GLU A 123 8.50 -11.80 -20.20
N GLU A 124 7.81 -11.99 -21.32
CA GLU A 124 7.69 -11.00 -22.39
C GLU A 124 7.04 -9.70 -21.88
N ALA A 125 6.07 -9.80 -20.97
CA ALA A 125 5.44 -8.63 -20.37
C ALA A 125 6.39 -7.88 -19.42
N GLN A 126 7.22 -8.61 -18.67
CA GLN A 126 8.27 -8.01 -17.83
C GLN A 126 9.32 -7.30 -18.68
N ASP A 127 9.73 -7.90 -19.79
CA ASP A 127 10.67 -7.31 -20.77
C ASP A 127 10.12 -6.02 -21.38
N ASP A 128 8.84 -6.00 -21.74
CA ASP A 128 8.19 -4.80 -22.26
C ASP A 128 8.26 -3.62 -21.26
N VAL A 129 8.08 -3.89 -19.97
CA VAL A 129 8.12 -2.88 -18.92
C VAL A 129 9.55 -2.41 -18.64
N TRP A 130 10.50 -3.34 -18.46
CA TRP A 130 11.79 -2.99 -17.84
C TRP A 130 13.02 -3.12 -18.73
N ARG A 131 13.00 -3.86 -19.84
CA ARG A 131 14.19 -4.06 -20.65
C ARG A 131 14.80 -2.74 -21.16
N LYS A 132 13.95 -1.75 -21.52
CA LYS A 132 14.38 -0.43 -22.00
C LYS A 132 14.45 0.62 -20.90
N ASN A 133 13.65 0.49 -19.88
CA ASN A 133 13.56 1.41 -18.75
C ASN A 133 13.41 0.64 -17.43
N PRO A 134 14.51 0.21 -16.79
CA PRO A 134 14.48 -0.51 -15.52
C PRO A 134 13.80 0.27 -14.38
N ASP A 135 13.73 1.59 -14.50
CA ASP A 135 13.14 2.49 -13.50
C ASP A 135 11.66 2.82 -13.78
N ALA A 136 11.02 2.11 -14.73
CA ALA A 136 9.62 2.32 -15.04
C ALA A 136 8.71 2.04 -13.83
N ILE A 137 7.87 3.01 -13.48
CA ILE A 137 6.84 2.87 -12.46
C ILE A 137 5.54 2.42 -13.12
N VAL A 138 4.81 1.57 -12.44
CA VAL A 138 3.52 1.05 -12.87
C VAL A 138 2.44 1.50 -11.89
N CYS A 139 1.38 2.17 -12.35
CA CYS A 139 0.17 2.40 -11.57
C CYS A 139 -0.85 1.28 -11.85
N GLY A 140 -2.00 1.29 -11.15
CA GLY A 140 -3.01 0.29 -11.40
C GLY A 140 -4.39 0.66 -10.90
N SER A 141 -5.39 0.12 -11.58
CA SER A 141 -6.79 0.08 -11.15
C SER A 141 -7.29 -1.34 -11.31
N TYR A 142 -7.61 -2.00 -10.21
CA TYR A 142 -7.81 -3.46 -10.18
C TYR A 142 -9.24 -3.90 -10.45
N ALA A 143 -10.22 -3.02 -10.19
CA ALA A 143 -11.60 -3.33 -10.48
C ALA A 143 -11.80 -3.51 -11.99
N PRO A 144 -12.41 -4.62 -12.45
CA PRO A 144 -12.68 -4.82 -13.85
C PRO A 144 -13.67 -3.78 -14.38
N ALA A 145 -13.15 -2.78 -15.12
CA ALA A 145 -13.95 -1.64 -15.59
C ALA A 145 -14.62 -1.90 -16.95
N THR A 146 -14.14 -2.87 -17.70
CA THR A 146 -14.65 -3.18 -19.05
C THR A 146 -14.44 -4.67 -19.39
N MET A 147 -15.18 -5.14 -20.40
CA MET A 147 -14.94 -6.43 -21.04
C MET A 147 -13.92 -6.23 -22.17
N ALA A 148 -12.80 -6.94 -22.12
CA ALA A 148 -11.83 -6.95 -23.20
C ALA A 148 -12.36 -7.80 -24.38
N GLU A 149 -12.24 -7.30 -25.60
CA GLU A 149 -12.57 -8.06 -26.79
C GLU A 149 -11.34 -8.91 -27.21
N LYS A 150 -11.52 -10.22 -27.34
CA LYS A 150 -10.46 -11.12 -27.79
C LYS A 150 -10.30 -11.01 -29.30
N VAL A 151 -9.09 -10.70 -29.74
CA VAL A 151 -8.72 -10.62 -31.16
C VAL A 151 -7.47 -11.45 -31.43
N ASP A 152 -7.07 -11.57 -32.68
CA ASP A 152 -5.84 -12.28 -33.01
C ASP A 152 -4.62 -11.63 -32.36
N GLY A 153 -3.82 -12.43 -31.64
CA GLY A 153 -2.62 -12.01 -30.94
C GLY A 153 -2.84 -11.24 -29.64
N GLY A 154 -4.09 -10.92 -29.22
CA GLY A 154 -4.31 -10.15 -27.99
C GLY A 154 -5.74 -9.74 -27.71
N TYR A 155 -5.88 -8.50 -27.22
CA TYR A 155 -7.15 -7.95 -26.77
C TYR A 155 -7.31 -6.51 -27.23
N LEU A 156 -8.54 -6.12 -27.58
CA LEU A 156 -8.93 -4.71 -27.70
C LEU A 156 -9.61 -4.28 -26.41
N VAL A 157 -9.19 -3.13 -25.88
CA VAL A 157 -9.76 -2.54 -24.68
C VAL A 157 -10.10 -1.07 -24.90
N GLN A 158 -11.21 -0.65 -24.30
CA GLN A 158 -11.68 0.72 -24.24
C GLN A 158 -12.42 0.90 -22.92
N GLY A 159 -12.23 2.03 -22.24
CA GLY A 159 -12.92 2.26 -20.97
C GLY A 159 -12.28 3.30 -20.10
N LYS A 160 -12.78 3.36 -18.86
CA LYS A 160 -12.33 4.28 -17.82
C LYS A 160 -12.09 3.51 -16.52
N TRP A 161 -10.88 3.63 -16.00
CA TRP A 161 -10.43 2.98 -14.75
C TRP A 161 -10.19 4.04 -13.69
N LEU A 162 -10.94 3.95 -12.60
CA LEU A 162 -10.86 4.89 -11.48
C LEU A 162 -9.76 4.47 -10.48
N PHE A 163 -9.34 5.41 -9.64
CA PHE A 163 -8.43 5.16 -8.51
C PHE A 163 -7.02 4.68 -8.88
N ALA A 164 -6.48 5.12 -10.01
CA ALA A 164 -5.10 4.82 -10.41
C ALA A 164 -4.11 5.72 -9.64
N SER A 165 -3.75 5.31 -8.43
CA SER A 165 -2.84 6.08 -7.56
C SER A 165 -1.46 6.24 -8.20
N ASN A 166 -0.84 7.41 -8.00
CA ASN A 166 0.46 7.79 -8.55
C ASN A 166 0.52 7.75 -10.10
N VAL A 167 -0.63 7.91 -10.76
CA VAL A 167 -0.74 7.82 -12.22
C VAL A 167 0.09 8.89 -12.95
N ASP A 168 0.25 10.08 -12.33
CA ASP A 168 1.04 11.19 -12.92
C ASP A 168 2.53 10.81 -13.10
N ASN A 169 3.07 9.92 -12.27
CA ASN A 169 4.48 9.51 -12.30
C ASN A 169 4.70 8.14 -12.95
N SER A 170 3.68 7.54 -13.55
CA SER A 170 3.73 6.15 -14.03
C SER A 170 3.89 6.05 -15.55
N GLN A 171 4.74 5.14 -16.00
CA GLN A 171 5.00 4.85 -17.41
C GLN A 171 4.17 3.68 -17.92
N TRP A 172 3.59 2.89 -17.03
CA TRP A 172 2.74 1.75 -17.33
C TRP A 172 1.53 1.71 -16.41
N ALA A 173 0.48 1.04 -16.85
CA ALA A 173 -0.73 0.84 -16.09
C ALA A 173 -1.18 -0.62 -16.08
N LEU A 174 -1.59 -1.11 -14.89
CA LEU A 174 -2.34 -2.35 -14.69
C LEU A 174 -3.83 -2.03 -14.78
N LEU A 175 -4.48 -2.52 -15.81
CA LEU A 175 -5.90 -2.29 -16.08
C LEU A 175 -6.70 -3.54 -15.72
N GLY A 176 -7.57 -3.44 -14.72
CA GLY A 176 -8.53 -4.48 -14.38
C GLY A 176 -9.57 -4.65 -15.50
N VAL A 177 -9.70 -5.85 -16.04
CA VAL A 177 -10.66 -6.14 -17.11
C VAL A 177 -11.36 -7.48 -16.87
N GLN A 178 -12.52 -7.65 -17.50
CA GLN A 178 -13.12 -8.97 -17.72
C GLN A 178 -12.64 -9.52 -19.06
N PHE A 179 -12.38 -10.81 -19.10
CA PHE A 179 -12.06 -11.55 -20.32
C PHE A 179 -13.27 -12.36 -20.75
N PRO A 180 -13.57 -12.44 -22.05
CA PRO A 180 -14.63 -13.31 -22.54
C PRO A 180 -14.36 -14.77 -22.14
N PRO A 181 -15.41 -15.56 -21.95
CA PRO A 181 -15.26 -16.98 -21.63
C PRO A 181 -14.50 -17.71 -22.72
N GLU A 182 -13.62 -18.62 -22.32
CA GLU A 182 -12.87 -19.46 -23.29
C GLU A 182 -13.76 -20.54 -23.91
N GLU A 183 -14.76 -21.02 -23.15
CA GLU A 183 -15.74 -22.01 -23.59
C GLU A 183 -17.14 -21.41 -23.59
N LYS A 184 -17.97 -21.87 -24.57
CA LYS A 184 -19.36 -21.42 -24.69
C LYS A 184 -20.16 -21.79 -23.43
N GLY A 185 -20.71 -20.79 -22.74
CA GLY A 185 -21.50 -20.97 -21.51
C GLY A 185 -20.71 -20.91 -20.21
N ALA A 186 -19.38 -20.81 -20.26
CA ALA A 186 -18.58 -20.50 -19.09
C ALA A 186 -18.75 -19.01 -18.68
N PRO A 187 -18.60 -18.66 -17.40
CA PRO A 187 -18.61 -17.26 -16.97
C PRO A 187 -17.35 -16.52 -17.47
N PRO A 188 -17.44 -15.19 -17.66
CA PRO A 188 -16.27 -14.36 -17.89
C PRO A 188 -15.27 -14.52 -16.76
N THR A 189 -13.98 -14.44 -17.08
CA THR A 189 -12.90 -14.37 -16.08
C THR A 189 -12.40 -12.94 -15.94
N ALA A 190 -11.72 -12.64 -14.85
CA ALA A 190 -11.16 -11.31 -14.65
C ALA A 190 -9.65 -11.38 -14.44
N GLY A 191 -8.98 -10.23 -14.67
CA GLY A 191 -7.55 -10.12 -14.51
C GLY A 191 -7.03 -8.76 -14.92
N PHE A 192 -5.75 -8.72 -15.23
CA PHE A 192 -5.04 -7.50 -15.61
C PHE A 192 -4.57 -7.54 -17.05
N LEU A 193 -4.54 -6.38 -17.68
CA LEU A 193 -3.77 -6.08 -18.87
C LEU A 193 -2.76 -4.96 -18.55
N LEU A 194 -1.54 -5.08 -19.05
CA LEU A 194 -0.49 -4.07 -18.96
C LEU A 194 -0.54 -3.15 -20.19
N ALA A 195 -0.73 -1.85 -19.96
CA ALA A 195 -0.79 -0.83 -21.00
C ALA A 195 0.35 0.21 -20.81
N PRO A 196 1.13 0.54 -21.86
CA PRO A 196 2.14 1.59 -21.79
C PRO A 196 1.50 2.98 -21.77
N ARG A 197 2.24 3.98 -21.28
CA ARG A 197 1.77 5.37 -21.12
C ARG A 197 1.18 5.98 -22.40
N ALA A 198 1.65 5.57 -23.55
CA ALA A 198 1.18 6.06 -24.84
C ALA A 198 -0.27 5.69 -25.18
N ASP A 199 -0.80 4.64 -24.53
CA ASP A 199 -2.09 4.05 -24.88
C ASP A 199 -3.26 4.63 -24.05
N TRP A 200 -2.99 5.50 -23.07
CA TRP A 200 -4.02 6.02 -22.19
C TRP A 200 -3.80 7.50 -21.80
N ALA A 201 -4.90 8.17 -21.49
CA ALA A 201 -4.95 9.52 -20.96
C ALA A 201 -5.28 9.53 -19.45
N ILE A 202 -4.93 10.63 -18.78
CA ILE A 202 -5.31 10.90 -17.40
C ILE A 202 -6.50 11.85 -17.40
N GLU A 203 -7.58 11.45 -16.72
CA GLU A 203 -8.67 12.39 -16.38
C GLU A 203 -8.50 12.81 -14.92
N ASP A 204 -8.32 14.10 -14.69
CA ASP A 204 -8.16 14.67 -13.36
C ASP A 204 -9.51 14.82 -12.65
N ASN A 205 -9.95 13.74 -12.05
CA ASN A 205 -11.20 13.64 -11.29
C ASN A 205 -10.96 13.41 -9.77
N TRP A 206 -9.70 13.51 -9.29
CA TRP A 206 -9.35 13.17 -7.92
C TRP A 206 -9.48 14.38 -6.97
N HIS A 207 -10.72 14.75 -6.61
CA HIS A 207 -11.06 15.83 -5.69
C HIS A 207 -11.68 15.24 -4.41
N VAL A 208 -10.86 14.98 -3.40
CA VAL A 208 -11.21 14.16 -2.24
C VAL A 208 -10.81 14.82 -0.92
N ALA A 209 -11.48 14.45 0.18
CA ALA A 209 -11.25 15.01 1.51
C ALA A 209 -9.98 14.49 2.19
N GLY A 210 -9.51 13.30 1.83
CA GLY A 210 -8.29 12.68 2.34
C GLY A 210 -7.57 11.89 1.24
N GLN A 211 -6.27 11.64 1.39
CA GLN A 211 -5.43 11.03 0.36
C GLN A 211 -5.38 11.83 -0.97
N ALA A 212 -5.63 13.14 -0.92
CA ALA A 212 -5.64 13.97 -2.13
C ALA A 212 -4.29 13.91 -2.87
N GLY A 213 -3.18 13.95 -2.12
CA GLY A 213 -1.83 13.93 -2.68
C GLY A 213 -1.42 12.61 -3.36
N THR A 214 -2.24 11.56 -3.31
CA THR A 214 -1.94 10.29 -4.01
C THR A 214 -2.12 10.40 -5.52
N GLY A 215 -2.85 11.42 -6.01
CA GLY A 215 -3.15 11.57 -7.43
C GLY A 215 -3.87 10.34 -8.00
N SER A 216 -4.82 9.77 -7.25
CA SER A 216 -5.53 8.55 -7.67
C SER A 216 -6.58 8.85 -8.74
N LYS A 217 -6.14 9.50 -9.81
CA LYS A 217 -6.94 9.96 -10.94
C LYS A 217 -7.41 8.80 -11.81
N ALA A 218 -8.31 9.07 -12.76
CA ALA A 218 -8.78 8.06 -13.69
C ALA A 218 -7.82 7.89 -14.88
N ILE A 219 -7.69 6.64 -15.33
CA ILE A 219 -7.11 6.29 -16.63
C ILE A 219 -8.24 6.16 -17.64
N VAL A 220 -8.07 6.72 -18.84
CA VAL A 220 -9.06 6.68 -19.91
C VAL A 220 -8.40 6.18 -21.20
N ILE A 221 -9.05 5.22 -21.85
CA ILE A 221 -8.75 4.75 -23.20
C ILE A 221 -10.00 5.01 -24.04
N ASP A 222 -9.96 6.06 -24.86
CA ASP A 222 -11.15 6.59 -25.56
C ASP A 222 -11.59 5.78 -26.78
N LYS A 223 -10.72 4.93 -27.31
CA LYS A 223 -10.99 4.10 -28.50
C LYS A 223 -10.36 2.71 -28.33
N PRO A 224 -10.92 1.69 -29.01
CA PRO A 224 -10.39 0.35 -28.94
C PRO A 224 -8.88 0.34 -29.19
N THR A 225 -8.11 -0.04 -28.19
CA THR A 225 -6.65 -0.07 -28.19
C THR A 225 -6.19 -1.51 -28.05
N PHE A 226 -5.28 -1.93 -28.92
CA PHE A 226 -4.76 -3.30 -28.93
C PHE A 226 -3.70 -3.48 -27.83
N ILE A 227 -3.89 -4.52 -27.02
CA ILE A 227 -2.92 -4.98 -26.02
C ILE A 227 -2.53 -6.41 -26.35
N PRO A 228 -1.21 -6.70 -26.56
CA PRO A 228 -0.71 -8.04 -26.84
C PRO A 228 -1.09 -9.06 -25.78
N GLY A 229 -1.35 -10.29 -26.17
CA GLY A 229 -1.82 -11.35 -25.28
C GLY A 229 -0.84 -11.73 -24.16
N HIS A 230 0.48 -11.57 -24.37
CA HIS A 230 1.50 -11.83 -23.34
C HIS A 230 1.43 -10.81 -22.17
N ARG A 231 0.74 -9.67 -22.34
CA ARG A 231 0.52 -8.66 -21.28
C ARG A 231 -0.71 -8.94 -20.41
N LYS A 232 -1.28 -10.13 -20.51
CA LYS A 232 -2.39 -10.61 -19.69
C LYS A 232 -1.88 -11.36 -18.46
N LEU A 233 -2.54 -11.13 -17.32
CA LEU A 233 -2.47 -11.97 -16.12
C LEU A 233 -3.87 -12.12 -15.55
N SER A 234 -4.44 -13.32 -15.55
CA SER A 234 -5.74 -13.57 -14.93
C SER A 234 -5.64 -13.52 -13.38
N PHE A 235 -6.74 -13.19 -12.71
CA PHE A 235 -6.77 -13.26 -11.24
C PHE A 235 -6.55 -14.66 -10.70
N ALA A 236 -6.95 -15.69 -11.45
CA ALA A 236 -6.68 -17.08 -11.10
C ALA A 236 -5.17 -17.37 -11.09
N GLU A 237 -4.45 -16.96 -12.14
CA GLU A 237 -2.99 -17.09 -12.21
C GLU A 237 -2.30 -16.28 -11.12
N ALA A 238 -2.68 -14.99 -10.93
CA ALA A 238 -2.13 -14.13 -9.89
C ALA A 238 -2.37 -14.67 -8.46
N SER A 239 -3.46 -15.40 -8.26
CA SER A 239 -3.83 -15.99 -6.97
C SER A 239 -3.31 -17.42 -6.78
N SER A 240 -2.60 -17.97 -7.75
CA SER A 240 -1.96 -19.29 -7.68
C SER A 240 -0.62 -19.22 -6.93
N ASN A 241 -0.10 -20.37 -6.48
CA ASN A 241 1.25 -20.47 -5.93
C ASN A 241 2.33 -20.66 -7.03
N ALA A 242 1.92 -20.61 -8.31
CA ALA A 242 2.80 -20.76 -9.47
C ALA A 242 2.36 -19.86 -10.64
N PRO A 243 2.35 -18.52 -10.45
CA PRO A 243 2.02 -17.61 -11.54
C PRO A 243 3.07 -17.68 -12.66
N PRO A 244 2.75 -17.18 -13.87
CA PRO A 244 3.66 -17.27 -15.02
C PRO A 244 5.08 -16.79 -14.75
N GLY A 245 5.25 -15.68 -14.06
CA GLY A 245 6.56 -15.08 -13.75
C GLY A 245 7.41 -15.91 -12.79
N ALA A 246 6.82 -16.79 -11.96
CA ALA A 246 7.56 -17.70 -11.11
C ALA A 246 8.40 -18.76 -11.86
N LYS A 247 8.21 -18.87 -13.19
CA LYS A 247 9.03 -19.71 -14.07
C LYS A 247 10.41 -19.10 -14.34
N VAL A 248 10.50 -17.76 -14.30
CA VAL A 248 11.72 -17.01 -14.64
C VAL A 248 12.31 -16.25 -13.45
N ASN A 249 11.51 -15.96 -12.43
CA ASN A 249 11.93 -15.34 -11.18
C ASN A 249 11.97 -16.41 -10.09
N ALA A 250 13.17 -16.83 -9.69
CA ALA A 250 13.37 -17.97 -8.80
C ALA A 250 13.01 -17.67 -7.33
N ASN A 251 13.04 -16.39 -6.92
CA ASN A 251 12.78 -16.01 -5.54
C ASN A 251 11.34 -16.41 -5.14
N PRO A 252 11.15 -17.10 -3.99
CA PRO A 252 9.86 -17.55 -3.54
C PRO A 252 8.80 -16.44 -3.33
N ILE A 253 9.20 -15.18 -3.16
CA ILE A 253 8.24 -14.06 -3.06
C ILE A 253 7.30 -13.99 -4.26
N TYR A 254 7.74 -14.38 -5.47
CA TYR A 254 6.92 -14.39 -6.70
C TYR A 254 5.93 -15.57 -6.76
N ARG A 255 5.91 -16.44 -5.75
CA ARG A 255 4.94 -17.53 -5.59
C ARG A 255 3.86 -17.21 -4.56
N ILE A 256 3.94 -16.05 -3.89
CA ILE A 256 2.94 -15.62 -2.92
C ILE A 256 1.67 -15.19 -3.68
N PRO A 257 0.49 -15.74 -3.34
CA PRO A 257 -0.76 -15.36 -4.01
C PRO A 257 -1.09 -13.88 -3.84
N PHE A 258 -1.59 -13.26 -4.92
CA PHE A 258 -1.90 -11.84 -5.02
C PHE A 258 -2.66 -11.27 -3.81
N LEU A 259 -3.76 -11.92 -3.38
CA LEU A 259 -4.59 -11.44 -2.27
C LEU A 259 -3.94 -11.63 -0.88
N SER A 260 -2.89 -12.45 -0.77
CA SER A 260 -2.10 -12.57 0.47
C SER A 260 -1.03 -11.48 0.56
N ALA A 261 -0.61 -10.93 -0.57
CA ALA A 261 0.50 -10.00 -0.69
C ALA A 261 0.04 -8.54 -0.77
N VAL A 262 -0.85 -8.23 -1.71
CA VAL A 262 -1.19 -6.84 -2.07
C VAL A 262 -1.79 -6.02 -0.93
N PRO A 263 -2.66 -6.51 -0.03
CA PRO A 263 -3.18 -5.67 1.04
C PRO A 263 -2.09 -5.07 1.96
N VAL A 264 -0.89 -5.65 2.01
CA VAL A 264 0.25 -5.10 2.77
C VAL A 264 0.59 -3.68 2.34
N CYS A 265 0.51 -3.38 1.03
CA CYS A 265 0.80 -2.05 0.50
C CYS A 265 -0.23 -0.98 0.92
N LEU A 266 -1.40 -1.38 1.36
CA LEU A 266 -2.45 -0.50 1.84
C LEU A 266 -2.37 -0.29 3.36
N VAL A 267 -1.96 -1.34 4.09
CA VAL A 267 -1.89 -1.32 5.56
C VAL A 267 -0.62 -0.62 6.06
N SER A 268 0.51 -0.80 5.37
CA SER A 268 1.79 -0.19 5.79
C SER A 268 1.72 1.34 5.89
N PRO A 269 1.15 2.08 4.91
CA PRO A 269 1.00 3.53 5.02
C PRO A 269 0.12 3.98 6.19
N ILE A 270 -0.99 3.30 6.48
CA ILE A 270 -1.88 3.72 7.57
C ILE A 270 -1.25 3.50 8.95
N ILE A 271 -0.49 2.39 9.14
CA ILE A 271 0.27 2.14 10.37
C ILE A 271 1.35 3.22 10.57
N GLY A 272 2.11 3.52 9.52
CA GLY A 272 3.14 4.56 9.58
C GLY A 272 2.58 5.96 9.84
N THR A 273 1.41 6.27 9.25
CA THR A 273 0.69 7.52 9.51
C THR A 273 0.23 7.61 10.96
N ALA A 274 -0.27 6.51 11.53
CA ALA A 274 -0.67 6.47 12.94
C ALA A 274 0.53 6.68 13.87
N GLN A 275 1.69 6.09 13.55
CA GLN A 275 2.94 6.37 14.26
C GLN A 275 3.33 7.84 14.15
N GLY A 276 3.29 8.42 12.94
CA GLY A 276 3.57 9.84 12.72
C GLY A 276 2.64 10.77 13.53
N ALA A 277 1.37 10.40 13.65
CA ALA A 277 0.41 11.15 14.47
C ALA A 277 0.74 11.08 15.98
N VAL A 278 1.16 9.91 16.47
CA VAL A 278 1.67 9.74 17.85
C VAL A 278 2.90 10.61 18.08
N ASP A 279 3.86 10.61 17.15
CA ASP A 279 5.07 11.42 17.22
C ASP A 279 4.75 12.93 17.27
N GLU A 280 3.85 13.42 16.41
CA GLU A 280 3.37 14.80 16.39
C GLU A 280 2.68 15.19 17.71
N LEU A 281 1.88 14.28 18.29
CA LEU A 281 1.24 14.56 19.59
C LEU A 281 2.27 14.68 20.71
N ILE A 282 3.30 13.84 20.73
CA ILE A 282 4.40 13.90 21.71
C ILE A 282 5.12 15.26 21.62
N GLU A 283 5.51 15.68 20.42
CA GLU A 283 6.17 16.98 20.19
C GLU A 283 5.28 18.14 20.63
N LEU A 284 4.01 18.09 20.25
CA LEU A 284 3.03 19.13 20.57
C LEU A 284 2.74 19.20 22.08
N ALA A 285 2.59 18.03 22.73
CA ALA A 285 2.27 17.96 24.16
C ALA A 285 3.38 18.50 25.04
N GLY A 286 4.65 18.39 24.62
CA GLY A 286 5.81 18.94 25.34
C GLY A 286 5.91 20.46 25.30
N THR A 287 5.34 21.10 24.26
CA THR A 287 5.52 22.56 24.05
C THR A 287 4.25 23.37 24.21
N ARG A 288 3.08 22.82 23.92
CA ARG A 288 1.81 23.53 23.86
C ARG A 288 1.21 23.75 25.25
N VAL A 289 0.89 25.00 25.54
CA VAL A 289 0.09 25.40 26.70
C VAL A 289 -1.36 25.56 26.29
N THR A 290 -2.28 24.95 27.00
CA THR A 290 -3.73 25.06 26.80
C THR A 290 -4.41 25.62 28.07
N ARG A 291 -5.51 26.34 27.89
CA ARG A 291 -6.25 26.95 29.01
C ARG A 291 -7.06 25.93 29.83
N GLY A 292 -7.31 24.73 29.29
CA GLY A 292 -8.22 23.78 29.91
C GLY A 292 -9.67 24.28 29.97
N ALA A 293 -10.52 23.54 30.67
CA ALA A 293 -11.93 23.91 30.88
C ALA A 293 -12.12 24.90 32.06
N VAL A 294 -11.06 25.23 32.84
CA VAL A 294 -11.13 26.06 34.03
C VAL A 294 -10.53 27.43 33.73
N ALA A 295 -11.31 28.48 33.96
CA ALA A 295 -10.84 29.87 33.82
C ALA A 295 -9.67 30.16 34.76
N GLY A 296 -8.57 30.68 34.25
CA GLY A 296 -7.46 31.23 35.03
C GLY A 296 -6.18 30.39 35.10
N GLY A 297 -6.11 29.20 34.50
CA GLY A 297 -4.89 28.38 34.49
C GLY A 297 -4.47 27.95 33.10
N GLY A 298 -3.22 28.17 32.72
CA GLY A 298 -2.61 27.52 31.55
C GLY A 298 -1.74 26.36 32.02
N SER A 299 -2.00 25.15 31.53
CA SER A 299 -1.15 23.97 31.77
C SER A 299 -0.63 23.42 30.46
N ARG A 300 0.50 22.74 30.48
CA ARG A 300 1.02 22.05 29.31
C ARG A 300 0.06 20.95 28.90
N LEU A 301 -0.07 20.71 27.62
CA LEU A 301 -0.96 19.66 27.09
C LEU A 301 -0.58 18.28 27.67
N SER A 302 0.70 18.04 27.90
CA SER A 302 1.24 16.83 28.55
C SER A 302 0.78 16.61 30.01
N GLU A 303 0.26 17.61 30.68
CA GLU A 303 -0.18 17.52 32.09
C GLU A 303 -1.63 17.01 32.22
N PHE A 304 -2.36 16.92 31.09
CA PHE A 304 -3.75 16.48 31.11
C PHE A 304 -3.86 14.96 31.02
N PHE A 305 -4.44 14.35 32.06
CA PHE A 305 -4.64 12.89 32.11
C PHE A 305 -5.34 12.32 30.88
N PRO A 306 -6.40 12.92 30.29
CA PRO A 306 -7.01 12.41 29.07
C PRO A 306 -6.04 12.36 27.87
N VAL A 307 -5.09 13.28 27.77
CA VAL A 307 -4.07 13.29 26.71
C VAL A 307 -3.07 12.17 26.92
N GLN A 308 -2.61 11.99 28.17
CA GLN A 308 -1.70 10.89 28.54
C GLN A 308 -2.33 9.53 28.28
N SER A 309 -3.60 9.34 28.66
CA SER A 309 -4.34 8.10 28.45
C SER A 309 -4.51 7.78 26.96
N ARG A 310 -4.93 8.78 26.17
CA ARG A 310 -5.08 8.61 24.70
C ARG A 310 -3.75 8.35 23.98
N LEU A 311 -2.67 8.98 24.44
CA LEU A 311 -1.34 8.72 23.90
C LEU A 311 -0.91 7.28 24.15
N ALA A 312 -1.13 6.76 25.36
CA ALA A 312 -0.82 5.38 25.71
C ALA A 312 -1.65 4.40 24.88
N GLU A 313 -2.96 4.64 24.74
CA GLU A 313 -3.87 3.79 23.93
C GLU A 313 -3.51 3.82 22.45
N ALA A 314 -3.22 5.01 21.89
CA ALA A 314 -2.83 5.17 20.50
C ALA A 314 -1.51 4.44 20.21
N SER A 315 -0.50 4.59 21.08
CA SER A 315 0.78 3.90 20.97
C SER A 315 0.61 2.38 20.99
N ALA A 316 -0.16 1.83 21.95
CA ALA A 316 -0.43 0.40 22.04
C ALA A 316 -1.20 -0.13 20.82
N SER A 317 -2.13 0.66 20.26
CA SER A 317 -2.88 0.29 19.06
C SER A 317 -1.99 0.23 17.82
N VAL A 318 -1.05 1.15 17.67
CA VAL A 318 -0.05 1.15 16.58
C VAL A 318 0.85 -0.07 16.67
N ASP A 319 1.33 -0.41 17.87
CA ASP A 319 2.14 -1.61 18.12
C ASP A 319 1.38 -2.89 17.75
N ALA A 320 0.16 -3.02 18.24
CA ALA A 320 -0.68 -4.17 17.95
C ALA A 320 -0.95 -4.31 16.43
N ALA A 321 -1.23 -3.19 15.74
CA ALA A 321 -1.43 -3.18 14.30
C ALA A 321 -0.16 -3.65 13.53
N ARG A 322 1.01 -3.14 13.94
CA ARG A 322 2.31 -3.53 13.37
C ARG A 322 2.61 -5.01 13.60
N LEU A 323 2.42 -5.51 14.82
CA LEU A 323 2.62 -6.92 15.17
C LEU A 323 1.74 -7.85 14.34
N LEU A 324 0.46 -7.51 14.14
CA LEU A 324 -0.45 -8.28 13.30
C LEU A 324 0.04 -8.36 11.86
N LEU A 325 0.40 -7.21 11.26
CA LEU A 325 0.86 -7.16 9.89
C LEU A 325 2.16 -7.93 9.68
N TYR A 326 3.14 -7.74 10.57
CA TYR A 326 4.42 -8.44 10.49
C TYR A 326 4.28 -9.95 10.64
N ARG A 327 3.53 -10.41 11.66
CA ARG A 327 3.30 -11.83 11.88
C ARG A 327 2.72 -12.51 10.65
N ASP A 328 1.67 -11.94 10.10
CA ASP A 328 0.97 -12.54 8.96
C ASP A 328 1.85 -12.56 7.72
N THR A 329 2.56 -11.47 7.48
CA THR A 329 3.47 -11.33 6.34
C THR A 329 4.66 -12.28 6.45
N ALA A 330 5.32 -12.34 7.62
CA ALA A 330 6.45 -13.23 7.86
C ALA A 330 6.05 -14.72 7.74
N GLN A 331 4.86 -15.09 8.19
CA GLN A 331 4.35 -16.45 8.03
C GLN A 331 4.12 -16.83 6.58
N VAL A 332 3.51 -15.93 5.79
CA VAL A 332 3.27 -16.15 4.36
C VAL A 332 4.60 -16.27 3.59
N GLU A 333 5.57 -15.41 3.90
CA GLU A 333 6.92 -15.50 3.34
C GLU A 333 7.59 -16.82 3.70
N GLN A 334 7.57 -17.20 4.97
CA GLN A 334 8.18 -18.45 5.42
C GLN A 334 7.56 -19.66 4.71
N MET A 335 6.22 -19.71 4.59
CA MET A 335 5.54 -20.78 3.84
C MET A 335 6.02 -20.83 2.38
N ALA A 336 6.14 -19.69 1.72
CA ALA A 336 6.62 -19.62 0.35
C ALA A 336 8.08 -20.08 0.20
N PHE A 337 8.95 -19.67 1.13
CA PHE A 337 10.36 -20.07 1.15
C PHE A 337 10.55 -21.57 1.46
N ASP A 338 9.67 -22.16 2.25
CA ASP A 338 9.65 -23.60 2.54
C ASP A 338 8.97 -24.42 1.43
N GLY A 339 8.47 -23.76 0.38
CA GLY A 339 7.77 -24.41 -0.74
C GLY A 339 6.35 -24.85 -0.40
N HIS A 340 5.77 -24.36 0.69
CA HIS A 340 4.41 -24.69 1.12
C HIS A 340 3.38 -23.80 0.43
N ALA A 341 2.22 -24.38 0.05
CA ALA A 341 1.09 -23.65 -0.46
C ALA A 341 0.41 -22.85 0.65
N ILE A 342 0.04 -21.58 0.36
CA ILE A 342 -0.70 -20.74 1.29
C ILE A 342 -2.18 -21.12 1.23
N SER A 343 -2.71 -21.67 2.34
CA SER A 343 -4.07 -22.16 2.43
C SER A 343 -5.13 -21.05 2.39
N ILE A 344 -6.39 -21.42 2.14
CA ILE A 344 -7.52 -20.49 2.16
C ILE A 344 -7.70 -19.90 3.57
N GLU A 345 -7.55 -20.71 4.61
CA GLU A 345 -7.65 -20.28 6.01
C GLU A 345 -6.62 -19.20 6.32
N GLN A 346 -5.38 -19.40 5.87
CA GLN A 346 -4.32 -18.41 6.04
C GLN A 346 -4.65 -17.10 5.30
N ARG A 347 -5.18 -17.19 4.07
CA ARG A 347 -5.58 -16.00 3.29
C ARG A 347 -6.72 -15.24 3.96
N ILE A 348 -7.73 -15.94 4.50
CA ILE A 348 -8.86 -15.35 5.23
C ILE A 348 -8.37 -14.67 6.51
N ARG A 349 -7.48 -15.32 7.25
CA ARG A 349 -6.86 -14.75 8.46
C ARG A 349 -6.10 -13.47 8.11
N ASN A 350 -5.26 -13.47 7.09
CA ASN A 350 -4.51 -12.28 6.66
C ASN A 350 -5.47 -11.14 6.29
N ARG A 351 -6.53 -11.43 5.56
CA ARG A 351 -7.55 -10.42 5.22
C ARG A 351 -8.18 -9.79 6.46
N ARG A 352 -8.56 -10.60 7.45
CA ARG A 352 -9.10 -10.15 8.74
C ARG A 352 -8.11 -9.22 9.44
N ASP A 353 -6.88 -9.69 9.58
CA ASP A 353 -5.87 -9.03 10.41
C ASP A 353 -5.37 -7.74 9.75
N HIS A 354 -5.27 -7.69 8.43
CA HIS A 354 -4.99 -6.47 7.68
C HIS A 354 -6.09 -5.41 7.88
N ALA A 355 -7.36 -5.76 7.76
CA ALA A 355 -8.47 -4.82 7.99
C ALA A 355 -8.56 -4.38 9.46
N PHE A 356 -8.25 -5.28 10.40
CA PHE A 356 -8.23 -4.95 11.83
C PHE A 356 -7.04 -4.05 12.19
N ALA A 357 -5.85 -4.28 11.63
CA ALA A 357 -4.70 -3.40 11.79
C ALA A 357 -4.98 -1.98 11.24
N ALA A 358 -5.65 -1.88 10.09
CA ALA A 358 -6.09 -0.58 9.56
C ALA A 358 -7.10 0.11 10.49
N ARG A 359 -8.03 -0.64 11.09
CA ARG A 359 -8.97 -0.11 12.09
C ARG A 359 -8.25 0.40 13.33
N LEU A 360 -7.33 -0.39 13.92
CA LEU A 360 -6.53 0.03 15.07
C LEU A 360 -5.75 1.31 14.79
N SER A 361 -5.13 1.41 13.61
CA SER A 361 -4.37 2.59 13.19
C SER A 361 -5.25 3.83 13.04
N ARG A 362 -6.43 3.69 12.42
CA ARG A 362 -7.42 4.78 12.30
C ARG A 362 -7.88 5.25 13.68
N ASP A 363 -8.23 4.33 14.57
CA ASP A 363 -8.74 4.63 15.91
C ASP A 363 -7.64 5.30 16.76
N ALA A 364 -6.37 4.92 16.59
CA ALA A 364 -5.22 5.60 17.19
C ALA A 364 -5.11 7.08 16.73
N VAL A 365 -5.25 7.33 15.42
CA VAL A 365 -5.21 8.71 14.90
C VAL A 365 -6.43 9.53 15.35
N GLU A 366 -7.60 8.90 15.48
CA GLU A 366 -8.79 9.55 16.07
C GLU A 366 -8.52 10.00 17.53
N ALA A 367 -7.94 9.13 18.35
CA ALA A 367 -7.57 9.46 19.74
C ALA A 367 -6.55 10.60 19.81
N VAL A 368 -5.56 10.60 18.92
CA VAL A 368 -4.59 11.69 18.78
C VAL A 368 -5.28 12.99 18.38
N PHE A 369 -6.12 12.97 17.35
CA PHE A 369 -6.84 14.14 16.85
C PHE A 369 -7.76 14.74 17.93
N ALA A 370 -8.47 13.90 18.68
CA ALA A 370 -9.27 14.34 19.83
C ALA A 370 -8.48 15.03 20.93
N SER A 371 -7.15 14.83 21.00
CA SER A 371 -6.28 15.42 22.01
C SER A 371 -5.81 16.83 21.67
N VAL A 372 -5.87 17.26 20.39
CA VAL A 372 -5.32 18.56 19.97
C VAL A 372 -6.35 19.70 20.00
N GLY A 373 -7.62 19.43 20.27
CA GLY A 373 -8.68 20.41 20.40
C GLY A 373 -8.92 21.26 19.14
N GLY A 374 -9.64 22.38 19.26
CA GLY A 374 -10.07 23.21 18.12
C GLY A 374 -8.92 23.75 17.25
N ALA A 375 -7.74 24.00 17.81
CA ALA A 375 -6.59 24.44 17.01
C ALA A 375 -6.07 23.33 16.07
N GLY A 376 -6.36 22.06 16.36
CA GLY A 376 -6.04 20.93 15.48
C GLY A 376 -6.82 20.93 14.18
N LEU A 377 -7.91 21.70 14.06
CA LEU A 377 -8.72 21.83 12.85
C LEU A 377 -8.07 22.65 11.73
N SER A 378 -7.04 23.47 12.07
CA SER A 378 -6.36 24.28 11.06
C SER A 378 -5.72 23.42 9.98
N LEU A 379 -5.94 23.74 8.71
CA LEU A 379 -5.35 23.03 7.58
C LEU A 379 -3.81 23.07 7.54
N ASN A 380 -3.20 23.98 8.32
CA ASN A 380 -1.75 24.05 8.49
C ASN A 380 -1.22 23.03 9.51
N GLN A 381 -2.11 22.36 10.25
CA GLN A 381 -1.71 21.36 11.24
C GLN A 381 -1.61 19.97 10.58
N PRO A 382 -0.53 19.20 10.84
CA PRO A 382 -0.36 17.89 10.21
C PRO A 382 -1.38 16.85 10.69
N ILE A 383 -1.76 16.88 11.98
CA ILE A 383 -2.61 15.84 12.59
C ILE A 383 -3.98 15.74 11.92
N GLN A 384 -4.63 16.89 11.56
CA GLN A 384 -5.91 16.83 10.86
C GLN A 384 -5.80 16.22 9.45
N ARG A 385 -4.66 16.41 8.75
CA ARG A 385 -4.41 15.77 7.46
C ARG A 385 -4.23 14.27 7.63
N MET A 386 -3.43 13.83 8.61
CA MET A 386 -3.27 12.42 8.96
C MET A 386 -4.61 11.78 9.31
N TRP A 387 -5.47 12.48 10.05
CA TRP A 387 -6.81 12.03 10.38
C TRP A 387 -7.69 11.85 9.15
N ARG A 388 -7.72 12.81 8.22
CA ARG A 388 -8.45 12.69 6.95
C ARG A 388 -7.92 11.55 6.08
N ASP A 389 -6.62 11.43 5.99
CA ASP A 389 -5.94 10.40 5.18
C ASP A 389 -6.21 8.99 5.71
N THR A 390 -6.12 8.76 7.03
CA THR A 390 -6.41 7.44 7.62
C THR A 390 -7.88 7.07 7.50
N ASN A 391 -8.79 8.03 7.62
CA ASN A 391 -10.21 7.80 7.36
C ASN A 391 -10.47 7.44 5.90
N ALA A 392 -9.79 8.08 4.94
CA ALA A 392 -9.90 7.73 3.52
C ALA A 392 -9.35 6.32 3.23
N ILE A 393 -8.16 5.97 3.73
CA ILE A 393 -7.55 4.64 3.55
C ILE A 393 -8.45 3.54 4.09
N SER A 394 -9.03 3.72 5.27
CA SER A 394 -9.90 2.72 5.91
C SER A 394 -11.18 2.42 5.15
N ARG A 395 -11.54 3.24 4.12
CA ARG A 395 -12.68 3.00 3.22
C ARG A 395 -12.35 2.12 2.02
N HIS A 396 -11.06 1.84 1.79
CA HIS A 396 -10.68 0.93 0.71
C HIS A 396 -11.31 -0.45 0.94
N ILE A 397 -11.88 -1.05 -0.11
CA ILE A 397 -12.65 -2.32 -0.01
C ILE A 397 -11.86 -3.45 0.68
N SER A 398 -10.54 -3.48 0.51
CA SER A 398 -9.67 -4.46 1.16
C SER A 398 -9.45 -4.22 2.65
N LEU A 399 -9.75 -3.01 3.15
CA LEU A 399 -9.51 -2.59 4.55
C LEU A 399 -10.82 -2.22 5.27
N ASN A 400 -11.93 -2.14 4.55
CA ASN A 400 -13.23 -1.87 5.15
C ASN A 400 -13.63 -3.01 6.09
N TRP A 401 -13.70 -2.69 7.39
CA TRP A 401 -13.94 -3.70 8.43
C TRP A 401 -15.27 -4.40 8.26
N ASP A 402 -16.34 -3.69 7.89
CA ASP A 402 -17.67 -4.28 7.76
C ASP A 402 -17.72 -5.32 6.64
N ALA A 403 -17.11 -5.01 5.49
CA ALA A 403 -17.02 -5.93 4.36
C ALA A 403 -16.14 -7.16 4.70
N VAL A 404 -14.96 -6.93 5.29
CA VAL A 404 -14.00 -8.00 5.59
C VAL A 404 -14.50 -8.87 6.76
N SER A 405 -15.03 -8.28 7.83
CA SER A 405 -15.52 -9.04 8.99
C SER A 405 -16.72 -9.92 8.64
N SER A 406 -17.62 -9.44 7.77
CA SER A 406 -18.73 -10.25 7.25
C SER A 406 -18.23 -11.49 6.51
N MET A 407 -17.30 -11.33 5.59
CA MET A 407 -16.67 -12.44 4.87
C MET A 407 -16.02 -13.45 5.82
N VAL A 408 -15.24 -12.96 6.79
CA VAL A 408 -14.53 -13.81 7.75
C VAL A 408 -15.49 -14.51 8.69
N GLY A 409 -16.53 -13.81 9.19
CA GLY A 409 -17.53 -14.38 10.08
C GLY A 409 -18.38 -15.49 9.45
N GLN A 410 -18.62 -15.40 8.15
CA GLN A 410 -19.35 -16.43 7.41
C GLN A 410 -18.55 -17.73 7.24
N TYR A 411 -17.22 -17.68 7.16
CA TYR A 411 -16.38 -18.85 6.91
C TYR A 411 -16.57 -19.99 7.92
N PRO A 412 -16.55 -19.76 9.24
CA PRO A 412 -16.73 -20.83 10.22
C PRO A 412 -18.20 -21.23 10.44
N VAL A 413 -19.19 -20.40 10.07
CA VAL A 413 -20.62 -20.66 10.36
C VAL A 413 -21.41 -21.18 9.17
N SER A 414 -20.95 -20.91 7.93
CA SER A 414 -21.51 -21.48 6.74
C SER A 414 -20.60 -22.61 6.27
N TYR A 415 -20.86 -23.85 6.53
CA TYR A 415 -20.12 -25.01 6.00
C TYR A 415 -20.05 -25.09 4.46
N THR A 416 -20.38 -24.01 3.78
CA THR A 416 -20.25 -23.82 2.33
C THR A 416 -18.84 -23.29 2.04
N HIS A 417 -18.14 -23.97 1.15
CA HIS A 417 -16.88 -23.47 0.58
C HIS A 417 -17.09 -22.07 0.02
N LEU A 418 -16.62 -21.07 0.78
CA LEU A 418 -16.53 -19.72 0.27
C LEU A 418 -15.50 -19.73 -0.85
N THR A 419 -15.96 -19.78 -2.07
CA THR A 419 -15.21 -19.20 -3.16
C THR A 419 -14.96 -17.76 -2.72
N LEU A 420 -13.69 -17.39 -2.49
CA LEU A 420 -13.31 -15.98 -2.36
C LEU A 420 -14.04 -15.26 -3.49
N PRO A 421 -14.73 -14.14 -3.25
CA PRO A 421 -15.46 -13.46 -4.28
C PRO A 421 -14.47 -13.05 -5.40
N THR A 422 -14.34 -13.95 -6.36
CA THR A 422 -13.92 -13.63 -7.70
C THR A 422 -15.17 -13.04 -8.32
N ASN A 423 -15.29 -11.71 -8.21
CA ASN A 423 -16.30 -10.94 -8.94
C ASN A 423 -17.79 -11.21 -8.62
N ARG A 424 -18.26 -10.73 -7.49
CA ARG A 424 -19.63 -10.15 -7.44
C ARG A 424 -19.60 -8.96 -6.48
N GLU A 425 -19.99 -7.80 -7.05
CA GLU A 425 -20.32 -6.53 -6.40
C GLU A 425 -19.11 -5.68 -6.00
N VAL A 426 -18.79 -4.66 -6.70
CA VAL A 426 -19.51 -3.40 -6.96
C VAL A 426 -19.21 -2.91 -8.35
#